data_0345009e249be6c89840929354cf117c
#
_entry.id   0345009e249be6c89840929354cf117c
#
_cell.length_a   1.000
_cell.length_b   1.000
_cell.length_c   1.000
_cell.angle_alpha   90.00
_cell.angle_beta   90.00
_cell.angle_gamma   90.00
#
_symmetry.space_group_name_H-M   'P 1'
#
loop_
_entity.id
_entity.type
_entity.pdbx_description
1 polymer ?
#
loop_
_entity_poly.entity_id
_entity_poly.type
_entity_poly.pdbx_seq_one_letter_code
_entity_poly.pdbx_strand_id
1 'polypeptide(L)'
;YTYDYGYLSWHKTGRALDLALEFKVDGADQMVLTREDLGSNVFWRIYLRTARQDGSQGEPLKENRWRHWWHIVPAEEPEAYAAGGKRLPIPGGYYIDVTALAKRHGWERISCYAIAGDYHWLTDSNGTEYWHYQRTDGLIWWEAMSQIYEPEVLEEHVGWAASMEHAQSEEMARSKGVPTPAH
;
A
#
# COMPACT_ATOMS: atom_id res chain seq x y z
N TYR A 1 -14.00 9.51 3.82
CA TYR A 1 -14.93 8.44 4.22
C TYR A 1 -16.11 8.52 3.27
N THR A 2 -16.20 7.59 2.34
CA THR A 2 -17.39 7.43 1.51
C THR A 2 -18.46 6.75 2.36
N TYR A 3 -19.59 7.43 2.55
CA TYR A 3 -20.82 6.85 3.13
C TYR A 3 -21.53 5.89 2.17
N ASP A 4 -20.86 5.52 1.07
CA ASP A 4 -21.39 4.54 0.15
C ASP A 4 -21.28 3.16 0.77
N TYR A 5 -22.41 2.64 1.20
CA TYR A 5 -22.52 1.30 1.80
C TYR A 5 -22.09 0.21 0.82
N GLY A 6 -22.25 0.42 -0.48
CA GLY A 6 -21.84 -0.52 -1.52
C GLY A 6 -20.32 -0.60 -1.76
N TYR A 7 -19.53 0.35 -1.22
CA TYR A 7 -18.09 0.32 -1.39
C TYR A 7 -17.41 -0.61 -0.38
N LEU A 8 -16.86 -1.70 -0.89
CA LEU A 8 -16.17 -2.72 -0.10
C LEU A 8 -14.72 -2.28 0.18
N SER A 9 -14.49 -1.76 1.36
CA SER A 9 -13.16 -1.32 1.81
C SER A 9 -12.78 -1.99 3.10
N TRP A 10 -11.55 -2.49 3.17
CA TRP A 10 -10.99 -3.08 4.38
C TRP A 10 -10.89 -2.09 5.54
N HIS A 11 -10.88 -0.79 5.29
CA HIS A 11 -10.99 0.23 6.35
C HIS A 11 -12.29 0.11 7.15
N LYS A 12 -13.39 -0.30 6.52
CA LYS A 12 -14.68 -0.50 7.19
C LYS A 12 -14.65 -1.64 8.20
N THR A 13 -13.77 -2.62 7.98
CA THR A 13 -13.59 -3.75 8.90
C THR A 13 -12.70 -3.39 10.11
N GLY A 14 -12.13 -2.19 10.17
CA GLY A 14 -11.12 -1.82 11.15
C GLY A 14 -9.76 -2.54 10.97
N ARG A 15 -9.58 -3.22 9.83
CA ARG A 15 -8.40 -4.05 9.53
C ARG A 15 -7.54 -3.48 8.41
N ALA A 16 -7.68 -2.20 8.11
CA ALA A 16 -6.79 -1.48 7.21
C ALA A 16 -6.43 -0.12 7.80
N LEU A 17 -5.26 0.36 7.44
CA LEU A 17 -4.76 1.68 7.81
C LEU A 17 -4.01 2.29 6.64
N ASP A 18 -4.09 3.60 6.56
CA ASP A 18 -3.27 4.38 5.64
C ASP A 18 -2.22 5.15 6.42
N LEU A 19 -0.99 5.08 5.93
CA LEU A 19 0.07 5.95 6.40
C LEU A 19 -0.07 7.34 5.75
N ALA A 20 0.55 8.34 6.34
CA ALA A 20 0.66 9.64 5.68
C ALA A 20 1.41 9.47 4.34
N LEU A 21 0.96 10.21 3.30
CA LEU A 21 1.61 10.20 1.99
C LEU A 21 3.02 10.78 2.03
N GLU A 22 3.22 11.74 2.92
CA GLU A 22 4.50 12.39 3.21
C GLU A 22 4.63 12.60 4.70
N PHE A 23 5.84 12.50 5.21
CA PHE A 23 6.16 12.87 6.57
C PHE A 23 7.42 13.73 6.60
N LYS A 24 7.27 14.96 7.10
CA LYS A 24 8.36 15.94 7.19
C LYS A 24 8.48 16.47 8.61
N VAL A 25 9.71 16.70 9.04
CA VAL A 25 10.03 17.41 10.28
C VAL A 25 10.98 18.53 9.92
N ASP A 26 10.64 19.74 10.30
CA ASP A 26 11.41 20.97 9.99
C ASP A 26 11.75 21.10 8.48
N GLY A 27 10.79 20.72 7.62
CA GLY A 27 10.93 20.74 6.16
C GLY A 27 11.75 19.60 5.56
N ALA A 28 12.37 18.74 6.37
CA ALA A 28 13.13 17.60 5.90
C ALA A 28 12.28 16.33 5.81
N ASP A 29 12.37 15.62 4.67
CA ASP A 29 11.69 14.35 4.46
C ASP A 29 12.13 13.31 5.49
N GLN A 30 11.18 12.78 6.24
CA GLN A 30 11.39 11.67 7.16
C GLN A 30 10.94 10.33 6.58
N MET A 31 10.10 10.36 5.56
CA MET A 31 9.66 9.17 4.84
C MET A 31 10.36 9.07 3.50
N VAL A 32 10.83 7.87 3.20
CA VAL A 32 11.52 7.54 1.94
C VAL A 32 10.85 6.34 1.32
N LEU A 33 10.63 6.40 0.02
CA LEU A 33 10.13 5.28 -0.78
C LEU A 33 11.27 4.68 -1.58
N THR A 34 11.33 3.35 -1.63
CA THR A 34 12.10 2.61 -2.63
C THR A 34 11.15 1.82 -3.50
N ARG A 35 11.56 1.57 -4.74
CA ARG A 35 10.77 0.84 -5.73
C ARG A 35 11.32 -0.59 -5.86
N GLU A 36 10.41 -1.54 -5.83
CA GLU A 36 10.69 -2.95 -6.03
C GLU A 36 10.02 -3.44 -7.32
N ASP A 37 10.82 -3.75 -8.33
CA ASP A 37 10.35 -4.32 -9.58
C ASP A 37 10.40 -5.86 -9.47
N LEU A 38 9.25 -6.49 -9.33
CA LEU A 38 9.11 -7.93 -9.13
C LEU A 38 8.32 -8.54 -10.29
N GLY A 39 9.04 -9.00 -11.29
CA GLY A 39 8.44 -9.48 -12.53
C GLY A 39 7.73 -8.36 -13.29
N SER A 40 6.44 -8.54 -13.55
CA SER A 40 5.60 -7.52 -14.20
C SER A 40 4.99 -6.51 -13.22
N ASN A 41 5.21 -6.69 -11.94
CA ASN A 41 4.60 -5.87 -10.90
C ASN A 41 5.60 -4.94 -10.25
N VAL A 42 5.14 -3.74 -9.91
CA VAL A 42 5.89 -2.74 -9.18
C VAL A 42 5.28 -2.60 -7.79
N PHE A 43 6.13 -2.67 -6.79
CA PHE A 43 5.76 -2.44 -5.40
C PHE A 43 6.58 -1.31 -4.82
N TRP A 44 6.09 -0.75 -3.74
CA TRP A 44 6.75 0.34 -3.04
C TRP A 44 7.03 -0.08 -1.60
N ARG A 45 8.24 0.21 -1.14
CA ARG A 45 8.66 -0.03 0.24
C ARG A 45 8.85 1.31 0.93
N ILE A 46 8.35 1.40 2.16
CA ILE A 46 8.42 2.61 2.97
C ILE A 46 9.52 2.46 4.00
N TYR A 47 10.33 3.49 4.09
CA TYR A 47 11.31 3.66 5.15
C TYR A 47 11.05 4.95 5.91
N LEU A 48 11.18 4.92 7.22
CA LEU A 48 11.14 6.11 8.06
C LEU A 48 12.52 6.39 8.66
N ARG A 49 12.92 7.64 8.60
CA ARG A 49 14.15 8.11 9.24
C ARG A 49 14.01 7.93 10.76
N THR A 50 14.99 7.31 11.38
CA THR A 50 14.99 7.08 12.82
C THR A 50 15.28 8.36 13.59
N ALA A 51 14.74 8.49 14.80
CA ALA A 51 14.98 9.64 15.65
C ALA A 51 16.47 9.74 16.07
N ARG A 52 17.12 8.59 16.28
CA ARG A 52 18.56 8.52 16.53
C ARG A 52 19.28 8.13 15.26
N GLN A 53 20.21 8.98 14.87
CA GLN A 53 21.02 8.81 13.66
C GLN A 53 22.41 8.23 13.98
N ASP A 54 22.44 7.26 14.91
CA ASP A 54 23.65 6.58 15.40
C ASP A 54 23.69 5.07 15.08
N GLY A 55 22.68 4.59 14.33
CA GLY A 55 22.55 3.17 13.97
C GLY A 55 21.86 2.30 15.04
N SER A 56 21.49 2.85 16.20
CA SER A 56 20.85 2.06 17.26
C SER A 56 19.39 1.68 16.96
N GLN A 57 18.73 2.36 16.01
CA GLN A 57 17.31 2.20 15.71
C GLN A 57 17.02 1.80 14.26
N GLY A 58 18.03 1.70 13.41
CA GLY A 58 17.84 1.40 12.01
C GLY A 58 19.16 1.27 11.26
N GLU A 59 19.03 1.07 9.94
CA GLU A 59 20.14 0.82 9.04
C GLU A 59 20.25 1.92 7.97
N PRO A 60 21.43 2.15 7.39
CA PRO A 60 21.56 2.98 6.20
C PRO A 60 20.82 2.33 5.03
N LEU A 61 20.18 3.15 4.19
CA LEU A 61 19.61 2.66 2.94
C LEU A 61 20.71 2.26 1.98
N LYS A 62 20.49 1.15 1.28
CA LYS A 62 21.38 0.61 0.22
C LYS A 62 20.85 0.90 -1.18
N GLU A 63 19.60 1.36 -1.27
CA GLU A 63 18.88 1.56 -2.51
C GLU A 63 18.54 3.03 -2.74
N ASN A 64 18.36 3.38 -4.02
CA ASN A 64 17.93 4.70 -4.38
C ASN A 64 16.52 4.98 -3.85
N ARG A 65 16.31 6.16 -3.35
CA ARG A 65 14.95 6.63 -3.09
C ARG A 65 14.25 6.99 -4.40
N TRP A 66 12.91 6.98 -4.33
CA TRP A 66 12.06 7.35 -5.45
C TRP A 66 11.05 8.40 -5.04
N ARG A 67 10.72 9.30 -5.96
CA ARG A 67 9.53 10.12 -5.89
C ARG A 67 8.45 9.40 -6.70
N HIS A 68 7.41 8.97 -6.03
CA HIS A 68 6.28 8.23 -6.64
C HIS A 68 5.58 9.09 -7.68
N TRP A 69 5.07 8.49 -8.75
CA TRP A 69 4.39 9.20 -9.85
C TRP A 69 3.22 10.07 -9.39
N TRP A 70 2.54 9.70 -8.32
CA TRP A 70 1.47 10.49 -7.71
C TRP A 70 1.90 11.93 -7.32
N HIS A 71 3.17 12.11 -7.03
CA HIS A 71 3.76 13.40 -6.68
C HIS A 71 4.45 14.10 -7.87
N ILE A 72 4.19 13.63 -9.10
CA ILE A 72 4.77 14.16 -10.33
C ILE A 72 3.68 14.81 -11.15
N VAL A 73 3.91 16.04 -11.56
CA VAL A 73 3.04 16.76 -12.49
C VAL A 73 3.37 16.29 -13.91
N PRO A 74 2.44 15.59 -14.62
CA PRO A 74 2.75 14.99 -15.92
C PRO A 74 3.23 15.99 -16.97
N ALA A 75 2.72 17.23 -16.92
CA ALA A 75 3.09 18.30 -17.85
C ALA A 75 4.52 18.82 -17.64
N GLU A 76 5.05 18.69 -16.42
CA GLU A 76 6.39 19.17 -16.06
C GLU A 76 7.45 18.09 -16.21
N GLU A 77 7.13 16.86 -15.87
CA GLU A 77 8.03 15.73 -15.89
C GLU A 77 7.37 14.49 -16.56
N PRO A 78 7.04 14.56 -17.86
CA PRO A 78 6.28 13.50 -18.54
C PRO A 78 7.01 12.15 -18.55
N GLU A 79 8.33 12.14 -18.70
CA GLU A 79 9.12 10.90 -18.69
C GLU A 79 9.14 10.23 -17.31
N ALA A 80 9.29 11.02 -16.25
CA ALA A 80 9.25 10.50 -14.90
C ALA A 80 7.86 9.98 -14.52
N TYR A 81 6.81 10.68 -14.96
CA TYR A 81 5.42 10.21 -14.81
C TYR A 81 5.21 8.88 -15.55
N ALA A 82 5.60 8.83 -16.82
CA ALA A 82 5.48 7.63 -17.65
C ALA A 82 6.32 6.45 -17.11
N ALA A 83 7.45 6.72 -16.46
CA ALA A 83 8.28 5.72 -15.78
C ALA A 83 7.73 5.27 -14.41
N GLY A 84 6.60 5.83 -13.93
CA GLY A 84 6.00 5.51 -12.65
C GLY A 84 6.64 6.19 -11.45
N GLY A 85 7.57 7.10 -11.70
CA GLY A 85 8.27 7.82 -10.66
C GLY A 85 9.64 8.30 -11.11
N LYS A 86 10.30 9.03 -10.23
CA LYS A 86 11.65 9.56 -10.43
C LYS A 86 12.63 8.97 -9.43
N ARG A 87 13.62 8.32 -9.94
CA ARG A 87 14.75 7.82 -9.15
C ARG A 87 15.59 8.98 -8.64
N LEU A 88 15.94 8.94 -7.36
CA LEU A 88 16.73 9.94 -6.67
C LEU A 88 17.92 9.28 -5.96
N PRO A 89 18.97 10.05 -5.60
CA PRO A 89 20.10 9.49 -4.88
C PRO A 89 19.72 8.81 -3.56
N ILE A 90 20.56 7.89 -3.12
CA ILE A 90 20.45 7.26 -1.81
C ILE A 90 20.57 8.35 -0.74
N PRO A 91 19.59 8.53 0.13
CA PRO A 91 19.68 9.52 1.19
C PRO A 91 20.61 9.01 2.29
N GLY A 92 21.41 9.92 2.85
CA GLY A 92 22.20 9.62 4.04
C GLY A 92 21.34 9.47 5.29
N GLY A 93 21.83 8.70 6.26
CA GLY A 93 21.18 8.51 7.56
C GLY A 93 20.73 7.09 7.79
N TYR A 94 20.03 6.88 8.92
CA TYR A 94 19.54 5.59 9.38
C TYR A 94 18.02 5.55 9.30
N TYR A 95 17.49 4.43 8.83
CA TYR A 95 16.07 4.25 8.54
C TYR A 95 15.58 2.92 9.08
N ILE A 96 14.31 2.87 9.45
CA ILE A 96 13.59 1.63 9.75
C ILE A 96 12.73 1.27 8.53
N ASP A 97 12.78 0.01 8.15
CA ASP A 97 11.91 -0.57 7.12
C ASP A 97 10.51 -0.79 7.68
N VAL A 98 9.60 0.14 7.39
CA VAL A 98 8.20 0.08 7.86
C VAL A 98 7.45 -1.05 7.17
N THR A 99 7.73 -1.32 5.91
CA THR A 99 7.08 -2.41 5.16
C THR A 99 7.42 -3.77 5.75
N ALA A 100 8.69 -4.02 6.06
CA ALA A 100 9.10 -5.26 6.73
C ALA A 100 8.57 -5.33 8.16
N LEU A 101 8.53 -4.21 8.88
CA LEU A 101 7.97 -4.14 10.23
C LEU A 101 6.47 -4.48 10.21
N ALA A 102 5.70 -3.86 9.33
CA ALA A 102 4.28 -4.13 9.15
C ALA A 102 4.02 -5.61 8.88
N LYS A 103 4.79 -6.21 7.95
CA LYS A 103 4.68 -7.63 7.65
C LYS A 103 4.92 -8.54 8.86
N ARG A 104 5.93 -8.24 9.66
CA ARG A 104 6.21 -9.01 10.89
C ARG A 104 5.05 -9.00 11.89
N HIS A 105 4.20 -7.98 11.82
CA HIS A 105 2.99 -7.85 12.63
C HIS A 105 1.71 -8.28 11.90
N GLY A 106 1.83 -8.98 10.77
CA GLY A 106 0.70 -9.52 10.03
C GLY A 106 -0.02 -8.52 9.13
N TRP A 107 0.55 -7.32 8.94
CA TRP A 107 0.04 -6.33 8.01
C TRP A 107 0.62 -6.55 6.62
N GLU A 108 -0.22 -6.48 5.61
CA GLU A 108 0.13 -6.68 4.22
C GLU A 108 -0.08 -5.38 3.44
N ARG A 109 0.85 -5.06 2.55
CA ARG A 109 0.64 -4.04 1.54
C ARG A 109 -0.20 -4.63 0.40
N ILE A 110 -0.96 -3.79 -0.29
CA ILE A 110 -1.70 -4.21 -1.47
C ILE A 110 -0.84 -4.12 -2.73
N SER A 111 -1.15 -4.97 -3.71
CA SER A 111 -0.59 -4.83 -5.05
C SER A 111 -1.29 -3.69 -5.80
N CYS A 112 -0.59 -3.14 -6.79
CA CYS A 112 -1.23 -2.31 -7.78
C CYS A 112 -2.18 -3.16 -8.63
N TYR A 113 -3.44 -2.78 -8.75
CA TYR A 113 -4.37 -3.42 -9.67
C TYR A 113 -5.12 -2.38 -10.50
N ALA A 114 -5.39 -2.74 -11.74
CA ALA A 114 -6.18 -1.97 -12.67
C ALA A 114 -7.64 -2.42 -12.68
N ILE A 115 -8.51 -1.55 -13.08
CA ILE A 115 -9.84 -1.88 -13.57
C ILE A 115 -9.65 -2.87 -14.74
N ALA A 116 -10.29 -4.04 -14.69
CA ALA A 116 -10.18 -5.16 -15.63
C ALA A 116 -9.15 -6.25 -15.30
N GLY A 117 -8.61 -6.28 -14.09
CA GLY A 117 -7.79 -7.41 -13.63
C GLY A 117 -6.33 -7.40 -14.05
N ASP A 118 -5.90 -6.39 -14.78
CA ASP A 118 -4.49 -6.17 -15.08
C ASP A 118 -3.84 -5.33 -13.98
N TYR A 119 -2.77 -5.86 -13.41
CA TYR A 119 -1.98 -5.16 -12.41
C TYR A 119 -0.99 -4.24 -13.10
N HIS A 120 -1.20 -2.94 -12.95
CA HIS A 120 -0.36 -1.94 -13.54
C HIS A 120 -0.09 -0.82 -12.55
N TRP A 121 1.14 -0.32 -12.52
CA TRP A 121 1.54 0.75 -11.60
C TRP A 121 1.07 2.14 -12.05
N LEU A 122 0.73 2.29 -13.34
CA LEU A 122 0.08 3.46 -13.93
C LEU A 122 -1.38 3.13 -14.21
N THR A 123 -2.22 3.18 -13.24
CA THR A 123 -3.65 3.05 -13.44
C THR A 123 -4.36 4.26 -12.88
N ASP A 124 -5.46 4.63 -13.48
CA ASP A 124 -6.38 5.63 -12.92
C ASP A 124 -7.10 5.11 -11.67
N SER A 125 -6.87 3.86 -11.33
CA SER A 125 -7.38 3.26 -10.11
C SER A 125 -6.40 3.48 -8.96
N ASN A 126 -6.90 3.51 -7.74
CA ASN A 126 -6.13 3.65 -6.51
C ASN A 126 -5.23 2.44 -6.20
N GLY A 127 -4.94 1.61 -7.21
CA GLY A 127 -4.24 0.34 -7.03
C GLY A 127 -2.76 0.45 -6.63
N THR A 128 -2.17 1.65 -6.68
CA THR A 128 -0.77 1.90 -6.28
C THR A 128 -0.65 2.60 -4.93
N GLU A 129 -1.54 2.30 -4.03
CA GLU A 129 -1.57 2.91 -2.69
C GLU A 129 -0.44 2.36 -1.82
N TYR A 130 0.78 2.90 -1.97
CA TYR A 130 1.94 2.48 -1.18
C TYR A 130 1.76 2.73 0.32
N TRP A 131 0.85 3.60 0.68
CA TRP A 131 0.51 3.97 2.05
C TRP A 131 -0.48 3.02 2.72
N HIS A 132 -1.21 2.19 1.93
CA HIS A 132 -2.23 1.29 2.42
C HIS A 132 -1.64 -0.02 2.94
N TYR A 133 -2.03 -0.39 4.14
CA TYR A 133 -1.74 -1.68 4.74
C TYR A 133 -3.02 -2.30 5.30
N GLN A 134 -3.19 -3.59 5.09
CA GLN A 134 -4.33 -4.32 5.61
C GLN A 134 -3.91 -5.61 6.32
N ARG A 135 -4.77 -6.08 7.21
CA ARG A 135 -4.60 -7.33 7.93
C ARG A 135 -5.85 -8.18 7.78
N THR A 136 -5.80 -9.16 6.91
CA THR A 136 -6.97 -10.00 6.60
C THR A 136 -7.09 -11.19 7.54
N ASP A 137 -5.97 -11.71 8.08
CA ASP A 137 -5.92 -12.92 8.93
C ASP A 137 -6.65 -14.13 8.29
N GLY A 138 -6.66 -14.21 6.94
CA GLY A 138 -7.35 -15.25 6.20
C GLY A 138 -8.86 -15.06 6.03
N LEU A 139 -9.43 -13.99 6.57
CA LEU A 139 -10.85 -13.66 6.40
C LEU A 139 -11.12 -13.05 5.03
N ILE A 140 -12.31 -13.27 4.52
CA ILE A 140 -12.90 -12.44 3.46
C ILE A 140 -13.56 -11.20 4.10
N TRP A 141 -13.81 -10.18 3.28
CA TRP A 141 -14.40 -8.93 3.75
C TRP A 141 -15.71 -9.11 4.51
N TRP A 142 -16.60 -9.98 4.03
CA TRP A 142 -17.87 -10.31 4.68
C TRP A 142 -17.68 -10.85 6.10
N GLU A 143 -16.78 -11.82 6.25
CA GLU A 143 -16.48 -12.43 7.56
C GLU A 143 -15.92 -11.40 8.54
N ALA A 144 -15.04 -10.52 8.06
CA ALA A 144 -14.48 -9.46 8.88
C ALA A 144 -15.55 -8.45 9.31
N MET A 145 -16.47 -8.07 8.42
CA MET A 145 -17.58 -7.18 8.71
C MET A 145 -18.62 -7.82 9.63
N SER A 146 -18.86 -9.13 9.50
CA SER A 146 -19.79 -9.87 10.40
C SER A 146 -19.29 -9.97 11.85
N GLN A 147 -18.06 -9.58 12.11
CA GLN A 147 -17.56 -9.39 13.48
C GLN A 147 -17.98 -8.05 14.10
N ILE A 148 -18.53 -7.14 13.30
CA ILE A 148 -18.88 -5.77 13.69
C ILE A 148 -20.38 -5.53 13.54
N TYR A 149 -20.99 -6.07 12.49
CA TYR A 149 -22.40 -5.87 12.13
C TYR A 149 -23.12 -7.21 12.02
N GLU A 150 -24.40 -7.21 12.35
CA GLU A 150 -25.27 -8.38 12.14
C GLU A 150 -25.37 -8.68 10.63
N PRO A 151 -25.43 -9.98 10.25
CA PRO A 151 -25.49 -10.39 8.85
C PRO A 151 -26.65 -9.77 8.06
N GLU A 152 -27.80 -9.58 8.70
CA GLU A 152 -28.98 -8.98 8.07
C GLU A 152 -28.74 -7.53 7.65
N VAL A 153 -27.97 -6.78 8.44
CA VAL A 153 -27.59 -5.39 8.13
C VAL A 153 -26.64 -5.38 6.93
N LEU A 154 -25.68 -6.30 6.88
CA LEU A 154 -24.75 -6.42 5.77
C LEU A 154 -25.47 -6.83 4.48
N GLU A 155 -26.42 -7.76 4.56
CA GLU A 155 -27.19 -8.21 3.40
C GLU A 155 -28.06 -7.10 2.83
N GLU A 156 -28.68 -6.28 3.68
CA GLU A 156 -29.48 -5.14 3.26
C GLU A 156 -28.66 -4.10 2.50
N HIS A 157 -27.44 -3.83 2.95
CA HIS A 157 -26.64 -2.71 2.42
C HIS A 157 -25.63 -3.11 1.33
N VAL A 158 -25.17 -4.34 1.34
CA VAL A 158 -24.10 -4.79 0.45
C VAL A 158 -24.50 -6.01 -0.37
N GLY A 159 -25.07 -7.03 0.29
CA GLY A 159 -25.37 -8.32 -0.30
C GLY A 159 -24.17 -9.28 -0.36
N TRP A 160 -24.44 -10.54 -0.10
CA TRP A 160 -23.43 -11.59 -0.11
C TRP A 160 -22.73 -11.72 -1.46
N ALA A 161 -23.49 -11.66 -2.58
CA ALA A 161 -22.94 -11.85 -3.91
C ALA A 161 -21.86 -10.82 -4.26
N ALA A 162 -22.11 -9.53 -3.96
CA ALA A 162 -21.13 -8.47 -4.19
C ALA A 162 -19.87 -8.66 -3.32
N SER A 163 -20.05 -9.07 -2.07
CA SER A 163 -18.94 -9.38 -1.17
C SER A 163 -18.08 -10.55 -1.66
N MET A 164 -18.70 -11.60 -2.23
CA MET A 164 -17.97 -12.74 -2.79
C MET A 164 -17.24 -12.42 -4.07
N GLU A 165 -17.79 -11.57 -4.93
CA GLU A 165 -17.10 -11.09 -6.12
C GLU A 165 -15.83 -10.29 -5.73
N HIS A 166 -15.94 -9.44 -4.73
CA HIS A 166 -14.81 -8.72 -4.19
C HIS A 166 -13.73 -9.66 -3.62
N ALA A 167 -14.14 -10.67 -2.83
CA ALA A 167 -13.21 -11.65 -2.27
C ALA A 167 -12.45 -12.43 -3.34
N GLN A 168 -13.11 -12.83 -4.44
CA GLN A 168 -12.44 -13.49 -5.56
C GLN A 168 -11.43 -12.56 -6.25
N SER A 169 -11.76 -11.29 -6.40
CA SER A 169 -10.82 -10.30 -6.95
C SER A 169 -9.60 -10.10 -6.07
N GLU A 170 -9.78 -10.08 -4.75
CA GLU A 170 -8.67 -10.01 -3.80
C GLU A 170 -7.80 -11.28 -3.80
N GLU A 171 -8.40 -12.46 -3.87
CA GLU A 171 -7.66 -13.71 -3.96
C GLU A 171 -6.83 -13.75 -5.24
N MET A 172 -7.37 -13.31 -6.36
CA MET A 172 -6.63 -13.17 -7.60
C MET A 172 -5.49 -12.16 -7.48
N ALA A 173 -5.71 -11.05 -6.76
CA ALA A 173 -4.66 -10.08 -6.45
C ALA A 173 -3.53 -10.71 -5.64
N ARG A 174 -3.87 -11.50 -4.64
CA ARG A 174 -2.90 -12.19 -3.78
C ARG A 174 -2.15 -13.30 -4.52
N SER A 175 -2.83 -14.05 -5.40
CA SER A 175 -2.21 -15.13 -6.17
C SER A 175 -1.08 -14.64 -7.08
N LYS A 176 -1.14 -13.38 -7.49
CA LYS A 176 -0.04 -12.71 -8.21
C LYS A 176 1.10 -12.23 -7.30
N GLY A 177 0.97 -12.45 -6.01
CA GLY A 177 1.98 -12.23 -5.00
C GLY A 177 2.19 -10.77 -4.64
N VAL A 178 2.04 -10.44 -3.37
CA VAL A 178 2.65 -9.25 -2.77
C VAL A 178 3.89 -9.72 -2.01
N PRO A 179 5.01 -10.02 -2.68
CA PRO A 179 6.19 -10.48 -1.99
C PRO A 179 6.68 -9.35 -1.11
N THR A 180 6.87 -9.65 0.15
CA THR A 180 7.62 -8.78 1.05
C THR A 180 8.76 -9.63 1.56
N PRO A 181 9.88 -9.72 0.81
CA PRO A 181 11.05 -10.42 1.29
C PRO A 181 11.46 -9.85 2.65
N ALA A 182 11.74 -10.71 3.59
CA ALA A 182 12.47 -10.30 4.79
C ALA A 182 13.90 -9.96 4.33
N HIS A 183 14.34 -8.77 4.62
CA HIS A 183 15.74 -8.38 4.49
C HIS A 183 16.43 -8.57 5.83
#